data_0274a929fa058328b68d5f4b794af3b9
#
_entry.id   0274a929fa058328b68d5f4b794af3b9
#
_cell.length_a   1.000
_cell.length_b   1.000
_cell.length_c   1.000
_cell.angle_alpha   90.00
_cell.angle_beta   90.00
_cell.angle_gamma   90.00
#
_symmetry.space_group_name_H-M   'P 1'
#
loop_
_entity.id
_entity.type
_entity.pdbx_description
1 polymer ?
#
loop_
_entity_poly.entity_id
_entity_poly.type
_entity_poly.pdbx_seq_one_letter_code
_entity_poly.pdbx_strand_id
1 'polypeptide(L)'
;MRRSLVNDPDDLVAEALEGLALVHPTMLRYQAEHGFVTRAVPAHDKVALVSGGGSGHEPLHAGFVGSGMLDVAVPGAVFASPTALQLYEATRAAHSGRGVLHIVKNYTGDVINFTIARELADQDDDIATEVVLVDDDLATDLGDLSDDPVDPDGPGRRGTAAVLAVEKICGAAAEEGADLDALAALGRRVAGRSRSMALALTAGTHPGESLPAFELGADEVELGVGIHGERGRSRVPLASADELITLLVEPLLETLQLSRGSGVIAIVNGLGSTYPLELHVAARAVHRLVTGRGLRVERFLVGSYVTSLDMHGVSVTLVPSDDELLRLWDAPVRTPALTW
;
A
#
# COMPACT_ATOMS: atom_id res chain seq x y z
N MET A 1 -14.42 14.94 -21.71
CA MET A 1 -14.61 14.48 -20.33
C MET A 1 -14.74 12.98 -20.36
N ARG A 2 -13.89 12.27 -19.64
CA ARG A 2 -14.00 10.80 -19.52
C ARG A 2 -15.30 10.45 -18.79
N ARG A 3 -15.97 9.40 -19.18
CA ARG A 3 -17.21 8.95 -18.50
C ARG A 3 -16.82 8.25 -17.20
N SER A 4 -17.23 8.81 -16.07
CA SER A 4 -17.05 8.26 -14.73
C SER A 4 -18.35 8.35 -13.93
N LEU A 5 -18.53 7.47 -12.95
CA LEU A 5 -19.66 7.50 -12.01
C LEU A 5 -19.29 8.43 -10.84
N VAL A 6 -19.28 9.72 -11.10
CA VAL A 6 -18.92 10.77 -10.15
C VAL A 6 -19.96 11.87 -10.24
N ASN A 7 -20.46 12.35 -9.10
CA ASN A 7 -21.35 13.53 -9.06
C ASN A 7 -20.53 14.81 -9.22
N ASP A 8 -19.72 15.13 -8.21
CA ASP A 8 -18.75 16.21 -8.24
C ASP A 8 -17.37 15.63 -7.85
N PRO A 9 -16.30 15.95 -8.59
CA PRO A 9 -14.95 15.50 -8.24
C PRO A 9 -14.51 15.91 -6.83
N ASP A 10 -14.95 17.07 -6.33
CA ASP A 10 -14.59 17.56 -4.99
C ASP A 10 -15.27 16.74 -3.87
N ASP A 11 -16.46 16.18 -4.13
CA ASP A 11 -17.20 15.36 -3.17
C ASP A 11 -16.90 13.86 -3.28
N LEU A 12 -16.15 13.44 -4.30
CA LEU A 12 -15.93 12.04 -4.66
C LEU A 12 -15.47 11.18 -3.48
N VAL A 13 -14.48 11.64 -2.72
CA VAL A 13 -13.90 10.88 -1.61
C VAL A 13 -14.91 10.71 -0.48
N ALA A 14 -15.60 11.79 -0.10
CA ALA A 14 -16.60 11.74 0.97
C ALA A 14 -17.77 10.82 0.61
N GLU A 15 -18.31 10.93 -0.60
CA GLU A 15 -19.39 10.09 -1.11
C GLU A 15 -18.96 8.61 -1.20
N ALA A 16 -17.72 8.34 -1.63
CA ALA A 16 -17.21 6.97 -1.71
C ALA A 16 -17.04 6.33 -0.33
N LEU A 17 -16.56 7.07 0.68
CA LEU A 17 -16.40 6.59 2.05
C LEU A 17 -17.76 6.37 2.74
N GLU A 18 -18.73 7.25 2.51
CA GLU A 18 -20.10 7.03 2.95
C GLU A 18 -20.67 5.75 2.34
N GLY A 19 -20.54 5.59 1.01
CA GLY A 19 -20.95 4.39 0.28
C GLY A 19 -20.30 3.13 0.82
N LEU A 20 -19.00 3.14 1.07
CA LEU A 20 -18.25 2.02 1.64
C LEU A 20 -18.80 1.62 3.02
N ALA A 21 -19.05 2.60 3.90
CA ALA A 21 -19.60 2.33 5.23
C ALA A 21 -21.05 1.81 5.18
N LEU A 22 -21.88 2.30 4.24
CA LEU A 22 -23.22 1.81 3.99
C LEU A 22 -23.25 0.36 3.49
N VAL A 23 -22.30 -0.03 2.67
CA VAL A 23 -22.17 -1.42 2.18
C VAL A 23 -21.68 -2.37 3.26
N HIS A 24 -20.84 -1.89 4.20
CA HIS A 24 -20.21 -2.69 5.25
C HIS A 24 -20.59 -2.22 6.69
N PRO A 25 -21.88 -2.07 7.03
CA PRO A 25 -22.30 -1.40 8.26
C PRO A 25 -21.94 -2.16 9.56
N THR A 26 -21.62 -3.44 9.45
CA THR A 26 -21.15 -4.26 10.59
C THR A 26 -19.65 -4.23 10.79
N MET A 27 -18.89 -3.70 9.81
CA MET A 27 -17.43 -3.63 9.84
C MET A 27 -16.93 -2.20 10.03
N LEU A 28 -17.60 -1.21 9.42
CA LEU A 28 -17.09 0.16 9.27
C LEU A 28 -18.04 1.22 9.85
N ARG A 29 -17.45 2.34 10.28
CA ARG A 29 -18.11 3.63 10.52
C ARG A 29 -17.33 4.72 9.80
N TYR A 30 -18.03 5.55 9.04
CA TYR A 30 -17.47 6.76 8.46
C TYR A 30 -17.67 7.93 9.42
N GLN A 31 -16.58 8.60 9.78
CA GLN A 31 -16.55 9.80 10.62
C GLN A 31 -16.52 11.03 9.70
N ALA A 32 -17.70 11.48 9.26
CA ALA A 32 -17.84 12.50 8.23
C ALA A 32 -17.26 13.87 8.64
N GLU A 33 -17.26 14.21 9.95
CA GLU A 33 -16.71 15.47 10.46
C GLU A 33 -15.21 15.62 10.18
N HIS A 34 -14.48 14.50 10.25
CA HIS A 34 -13.02 14.50 10.11
C HIS A 34 -12.53 13.68 8.91
N GLY A 35 -13.44 13.04 8.16
CA GLY A 35 -13.13 12.36 6.90
C GLY A 35 -12.30 11.08 7.05
N PHE A 36 -12.52 10.26 8.09
CA PHE A 36 -11.84 8.98 8.26
C PHE A 36 -12.80 7.81 8.53
N VAL A 37 -12.30 6.59 8.40
CA VAL A 37 -13.07 5.34 8.60
C VAL A 37 -12.49 4.57 9.77
N THR A 38 -13.38 4.11 10.68
CA THR A 38 -13.04 3.27 11.82
C THR A 38 -13.71 1.91 11.73
N ARG A 39 -13.26 0.95 12.55
CA ARG A 39 -14.04 -0.27 12.80
C ARG A 39 -15.43 0.10 13.38
N ALA A 40 -16.49 -0.61 12.95
CA ALA A 40 -17.83 -0.45 13.52
C ALA A 40 -17.89 -0.79 15.01
N VAL A 41 -17.08 -1.76 15.42
CA VAL A 41 -16.87 -2.12 16.82
C VAL A 41 -15.39 -1.84 17.12
N PRO A 42 -15.09 -0.82 17.93
CA PRO A 42 -13.71 -0.51 18.30
C PRO A 42 -13.02 -1.71 18.96
N ALA A 43 -11.75 -1.88 18.67
CA ALA A 43 -10.94 -2.85 19.39
C ALA A 43 -10.59 -2.32 20.78
N HIS A 44 -10.44 -3.22 21.75
CA HIS A 44 -10.06 -2.90 23.12
C HIS A 44 -8.83 -3.70 23.53
N ASP A 45 -8.08 -3.17 24.48
CA ASP A 45 -6.91 -3.84 25.09
C ASP A 45 -5.81 -4.28 24.12
N LYS A 46 -5.69 -3.61 22.97
CA LYS A 46 -4.61 -3.83 22.01
C LYS A 46 -4.04 -2.51 21.50
N VAL A 47 -2.85 -2.55 20.93
CA VAL A 47 -2.30 -1.44 20.14
C VAL A 47 -3.17 -1.23 18.91
N ALA A 48 -3.61 -0.01 18.69
CA ALA A 48 -4.38 0.35 17.49
C ALA A 48 -3.45 0.62 16.29
N LEU A 49 -3.90 0.22 15.10
CA LEU A 49 -3.19 0.48 13.85
C LEU A 49 -3.94 1.55 13.05
N VAL A 50 -3.21 2.61 12.71
CA VAL A 50 -3.69 3.72 11.87
C VAL A 50 -2.82 3.84 10.64
N SER A 51 -3.43 3.89 9.47
CA SER A 51 -2.76 4.20 8.21
C SER A 51 -3.59 5.19 7.40
N GLY A 52 -2.98 5.79 6.40
CA GLY A 52 -3.63 6.77 5.54
C GLY A 52 -2.76 7.18 4.37
N GLY A 53 -3.29 8.07 3.57
CA GLY A 53 -2.66 8.60 2.37
C GLY A 53 -3.70 9.10 1.40
N GLY A 54 -3.30 9.53 0.21
CA GLY A 54 -4.22 9.95 -0.84
C GLY A 54 -5.24 8.88 -1.20
N SER A 55 -6.45 9.28 -1.57
CA SER A 55 -7.44 8.43 -2.23
C SER A 55 -7.03 8.16 -3.69
N GLY A 56 -7.68 7.21 -4.36
CA GLY A 56 -7.32 6.77 -5.72
C GLY A 56 -6.54 5.46 -5.74
N HIS A 57 -6.31 4.87 -4.56
CA HIS A 57 -5.60 3.61 -4.38
C HIS A 57 -6.50 2.47 -3.89
N GLU A 58 -7.81 2.67 -3.92
CA GLU A 58 -8.77 1.74 -3.34
C GLU A 58 -8.54 0.28 -3.81
N PRO A 59 -8.72 -0.68 -2.86
CA PRO A 59 -9.28 -0.57 -1.51
C PRO A 59 -8.33 -0.03 -0.42
N LEU A 60 -7.10 0.36 -0.75
CA LEU A 60 -6.14 0.92 0.20
C LEU A 60 -6.62 2.32 0.66
N HIS A 61 -6.67 2.68 1.93
CA HIS A 61 -6.49 1.91 3.14
C HIS A 61 -7.85 1.52 3.75
N ALA A 62 -8.95 2.24 3.43
CA ALA A 62 -10.27 2.11 4.04
C ALA A 62 -10.87 0.69 3.91
N GLY A 63 -10.61 -0.01 2.81
CA GLY A 63 -11.02 -1.38 2.58
C GLY A 63 -10.30 -2.42 3.46
N PHE A 64 -9.24 -2.02 4.16
CA PHE A 64 -8.47 -2.89 5.08
C PHE A 64 -8.72 -2.59 6.55
N VAL A 65 -9.70 -1.75 6.86
CA VAL A 65 -10.16 -1.54 8.24
C VAL A 65 -10.99 -2.73 8.70
N GLY A 66 -10.54 -3.39 9.77
CA GLY A 66 -11.22 -4.56 10.33
C GLY A 66 -10.29 -5.45 11.13
N SER A 67 -10.84 -6.55 11.68
CA SER A 67 -10.10 -7.49 12.51
C SER A 67 -8.94 -8.12 11.74
N GLY A 68 -7.76 -8.15 12.36
CA GLY A 68 -6.53 -8.69 11.78
C GLY A 68 -5.78 -7.73 10.84
N MET A 69 -6.25 -6.47 10.68
CA MET A 69 -5.57 -5.40 9.94
C MET A 69 -5.75 -4.05 10.65
N LEU A 70 -6.18 -2.98 9.93
CA LEU A 70 -6.28 -1.63 10.48
C LEU A 70 -7.46 -1.45 11.44
N ASP A 71 -7.29 -0.55 12.42
CA ASP A 71 -8.36 -0.04 13.26
C ASP A 71 -8.97 1.23 12.68
N VAL A 72 -8.14 2.09 12.06
CA VAL A 72 -8.57 3.33 11.41
C VAL A 72 -7.79 3.56 10.13
N ALA A 73 -8.48 4.05 9.10
CA ALA A 73 -7.89 4.55 7.86
C ALA A 73 -8.28 6.00 7.62
N VAL A 74 -7.31 6.81 7.19
CA VAL A 74 -7.47 8.25 6.95
C VAL A 74 -7.20 8.57 5.48
N PRO A 75 -8.21 8.50 4.60
CA PRO A 75 -8.07 8.90 3.21
C PRO A 75 -8.00 10.44 3.08
N GLY A 76 -7.01 10.90 2.32
CA GLY A 76 -6.94 12.29 1.86
C GLY A 76 -7.71 12.51 0.55
N ALA A 77 -7.58 13.69 -0.06
CA ALA A 77 -8.07 13.92 -1.41
C ALA A 77 -7.38 12.99 -2.43
N VAL A 78 -7.89 12.92 -3.65
CA VAL A 78 -7.30 12.04 -4.68
C VAL A 78 -5.82 12.39 -4.88
N PHE A 79 -4.95 11.41 -4.65
CA PHE A 79 -3.48 11.50 -4.71
C PHE A 79 -2.84 12.56 -3.80
N ALA A 80 -3.55 13.03 -2.78
CA ALA A 80 -3.03 13.99 -1.81
C ALA A 80 -3.15 13.45 -0.37
N SER A 81 -2.10 13.68 0.42
CA SER A 81 -2.04 13.24 1.81
C SER A 81 -3.16 13.83 2.66
N PRO A 82 -3.73 13.08 3.62
CA PRO A 82 -4.65 13.63 4.60
C PRO A 82 -3.96 14.70 5.45
N THR A 83 -4.74 15.63 5.98
CA THR A 83 -4.20 16.69 6.84
C THR A 83 -3.75 16.15 8.19
N ALA A 84 -2.80 16.83 8.82
CA ALA A 84 -2.32 16.48 10.17
C ALA A 84 -3.47 16.44 11.21
N LEU A 85 -4.47 17.34 11.07
CA LEU A 85 -5.64 17.36 11.97
C LEU A 85 -6.52 16.10 11.80
N GLN A 86 -6.77 15.66 10.55
CA GLN A 86 -7.51 14.42 10.29
C GLN A 86 -6.80 13.22 10.93
N LEU A 87 -5.46 13.14 10.77
CA LEU A 87 -4.63 12.07 11.33
C LEU A 87 -4.60 12.12 12.87
N TYR A 88 -4.53 13.30 13.46
CA TYR A 88 -4.60 13.48 14.91
C TYR A 88 -5.93 13.01 15.49
N GLU A 89 -7.06 13.45 14.93
CA GLU A 89 -8.39 13.02 15.36
C GLU A 89 -8.61 11.51 15.16
N ALA A 90 -8.08 10.95 14.08
CA ALA A 90 -8.11 9.51 13.83
C ALA A 90 -7.26 8.73 14.86
N THR A 91 -6.10 9.26 15.26
CA THR A 91 -5.23 8.68 16.29
C THR A 91 -5.94 8.65 17.64
N ARG A 92 -6.59 9.75 18.02
CA ARG A 92 -7.42 9.82 19.25
C ARG A 92 -8.57 8.82 19.22
N ALA A 93 -9.29 8.75 18.09
CA ALA A 93 -10.41 7.82 17.91
C ALA A 93 -9.99 6.34 17.94
N ALA A 94 -8.76 6.03 17.51
CA ALA A 94 -8.20 4.68 17.51
C ALA A 94 -7.69 4.25 18.89
N HIS A 95 -7.22 5.19 19.72
CA HIS A 95 -6.53 4.88 20.97
C HIS A 95 -7.41 4.17 21.97
N SER A 96 -6.92 3.05 22.52
CA SER A 96 -7.59 2.21 23.51
C SER A 96 -6.78 1.98 24.81
N GLY A 97 -5.78 2.82 25.07
CA GLY A 97 -4.91 2.74 26.24
C GLY A 97 -3.60 1.94 26.05
N ARG A 98 -3.38 1.34 24.86
CA ARG A 98 -2.18 0.52 24.57
C ARG A 98 -1.22 1.17 23.55
N GLY A 99 -1.46 2.44 23.19
CA GLY A 99 -0.72 3.16 22.15
C GLY A 99 -1.28 2.94 20.74
N VAL A 100 -0.68 3.64 19.78
CA VAL A 100 -1.08 3.63 18.37
C VAL A 100 0.13 3.44 17.46
N LEU A 101 0.08 2.47 16.57
CA LEU A 101 1.06 2.28 15.52
C LEU A 101 0.60 2.99 14.25
N HIS A 102 1.37 3.97 13.77
CA HIS A 102 1.19 4.61 12.48
C HIS A 102 1.96 3.84 11.40
N ILE A 103 1.27 3.39 10.35
CA ILE A 103 1.88 2.76 9.18
C ILE A 103 1.81 3.78 8.05
N VAL A 104 2.97 4.27 7.60
CA VAL A 104 3.10 5.44 6.75
C VAL A 104 3.86 5.09 5.48
N LYS A 105 3.27 5.34 4.31
CA LYS A 105 3.99 5.26 3.04
C LYS A 105 4.96 6.43 2.92
N ASN A 106 6.16 6.18 2.40
CA ASN A 106 7.20 7.20 2.29
C ASN A 106 6.91 8.19 1.15
N TYR A 107 6.01 9.13 1.42
CA TYR A 107 5.77 10.33 0.62
C TYR A 107 5.90 11.56 1.52
N THR A 108 6.48 12.63 1.01
CA THR A 108 6.80 13.82 1.80
C THR A 108 5.60 14.36 2.59
N GLY A 109 4.43 14.47 1.94
CA GLY A 109 3.20 14.95 2.58
C GLY A 109 2.73 14.02 3.70
N ASP A 110 2.73 12.70 3.46
CA ASP A 110 2.33 11.70 4.47
C ASP A 110 3.28 11.77 5.67
N VAL A 111 4.60 11.75 5.43
CA VAL A 111 5.61 11.80 6.51
C VAL A 111 5.46 13.05 7.37
N ILE A 112 5.31 14.23 6.77
CA ILE A 112 5.14 15.49 7.48
C ILE A 112 3.85 15.48 8.31
N ASN A 113 2.71 15.12 7.70
CA ASN A 113 1.42 15.20 8.36
C ASN A 113 1.25 14.17 9.47
N PHE A 114 1.77 12.94 9.31
CA PHE A 114 1.82 11.94 10.38
C PHE A 114 2.75 12.36 11.52
N THR A 115 3.89 13.01 11.23
CA THR A 115 4.79 13.55 12.25
C THR A 115 4.09 14.58 13.11
N ILE A 116 3.42 15.57 12.49
CA ILE A 116 2.67 16.61 13.20
C ILE A 116 1.54 15.99 14.04
N ALA A 117 0.76 15.05 13.46
CA ALA A 117 -0.32 14.38 14.17
C ALA A 117 0.18 13.61 15.40
N ARG A 118 1.34 12.96 15.30
CA ARG A 118 1.98 12.25 16.40
C ARG A 118 2.41 13.21 17.53
N GLU A 119 3.02 14.33 17.17
CA GLU A 119 3.43 15.35 18.13
C GLU A 119 2.21 15.92 18.88
N LEU A 120 1.11 16.18 18.21
CA LEU A 120 -0.14 16.62 18.82
C LEU A 120 -0.72 15.54 19.75
N ALA A 121 -0.74 14.28 19.34
CA ALA A 121 -1.27 13.17 20.14
C ALA A 121 -0.46 12.94 21.43
N ASP A 122 0.86 13.11 21.37
CA ASP A 122 1.75 13.02 22.54
C ASP A 122 1.54 14.22 23.49
N GLN A 123 1.55 15.46 22.95
CA GLN A 123 1.51 16.68 23.75
C GLN A 123 0.14 16.97 24.36
N ASP A 124 -0.94 16.73 23.61
CA ASP A 124 -2.29 17.14 24.03
C ASP A 124 -3.04 16.03 24.75
N ASP A 125 -2.77 14.75 24.42
CA ASP A 125 -3.56 13.59 24.91
C ASP A 125 -2.70 12.51 25.58
N ASP A 126 -1.39 12.63 25.69
CA ASP A 126 -0.45 11.63 26.27
C ASP A 126 -0.60 10.25 25.59
N ILE A 127 -0.81 10.25 24.27
CA ILE A 127 -0.94 9.03 23.48
C ILE A 127 0.40 8.59 22.94
N ALA A 128 0.92 7.46 23.45
CA ALA A 128 2.14 6.86 22.92
C ALA A 128 1.93 6.40 21.48
N THR A 129 2.80 6.86 20.57
CA THR A 129 2.75 6.50 19.15
C THR A 129 4.11 6.03 18.64
N GLU A 130 4.08 5.01 17.78
CA GLU A 130 5.23 4.55 17.01
C GLU A 130 4.94 4.62 15.51
N VAL A 131 6.01 4.70 14.70
CA VAL A 131 5.90 4.81 13.23
C VAL A 131 6.64 3.66 12.55
N VAL A 132 5.98 3.07 11.57
CA VAL A 132 6.58 2.19 10.56
C VAL A 132 6.50 2.90 9.22
N LEU A 133 7.67 3.31 8.71
CA LEU A 133 7.80 3.88 7.37
C LEU A 133 7.92 2.75 6.35
N VAL A 134 7.11 2.80 5.30
CA VAL A 134 7.14 1.84 4.18
C VAL A 134 7.77 2.52 2.97
N ASP A 135 8.89 1.96 2.49
CA ASP A 135 9.75 2.52 1.44
C ASP A 135 10.21 1.43 0.46
N ASP A 136 9.28 0.65 -0.05
CA ASP A 136 9.53 -0.58 -0.78
C ASP A 136 9.82 -0.44 -2.27
N ASP A 137 9.50 0.71 -2.89
CA ASP A 137 9.60 0.91 -4.34
C ASP A 137 11.04 1.01 -4.82
N LEU A 138 11.51 -0.05 -5.48
CA LEU A 138 12.87 -0.12 -5.99
C LEU A 138 13.14 0.84 -7.17
N ALA A 139 12.11 1.24 -7.90
CA ALA A 139 12.27 2.12 -9.06
C ALA A 139 12.91 3.47 -8.72
N THR A 140 12.77 3.94 -7.49
CA THR A 140 13.35 5.21 -7.04
C THR A 140 14.71 5.08 -6.35
N ASP A 141 15.21 3.85 -6.15
CA ASP A 141 16.49 3.57 -5.50
C ASP A 141 17.60 3.19 -6.50
N LEU A 142 17.20 2.67 -7.66
CA LEU A 142 18.17 2.25 -8.68
C LEU A 142 18.80 3.49 -9.36
N GLY A 143 19.89 4.05 -8.83
CA GLY A 143 20.69 5.07 -9.51
C GLY A 143 20.96 4.68 -10.97
N ASP A 144 20.99 5.67 -11.87
CA ASP A 144 21.53 5.55 -13.23
C ASP A 144 20.78 4.80 -14.35
N LEU A 145 19.46 4.93 -14.48
CA LEU A 145 18.84 4.79 -15.81
C LEU A 145 18.14 6.08 -16.28
N SER A 146 18.07 7.12 -15.47
CA SER A 146 17.70 8.49 -15.89
C SER A 146 18.95 9.37 -15.88
N ASP A 147 19.06 10.30 -16.83
CA ASP A 147 20.10 11.32 -16.88
C ASP A 147 20.01 12.33 -15.70
N ASP A 148 19.04 12.19 -14.81
CA ASP A 148 18.90 12.99 -13.61
C ASP A 148 19.64 12.33 -12.44
N PRO A 149 20.57 13.03 -11.79
CA PRO A 149 21.25 12.51 -10.62
C PRO A 149 20.24 12.23 -9.51
N VAL A 150 20.34 11.05 -8.86
CA VAL A 150 19.61 10.75 -7.63
C VAL A 150 19.95 11.85 -6.63
N ASP A 151 18.95 12.61 -6.19
CA ASP A 151 19.12 13.61 -5.16
C ASP A 151 19.49 12.89 -3.84
N PRO A 152 20.74 13.04 -3.36
CA PRO A 152 21.19 12.37 -2.14
C PRO A 152 20.42 12.85 -0.89
N ASP A 153 19.79 14.03 -0.96
CA ASP A 153 18.94 14.60 0.08
C ASP A 153 17.44 14.39 -0.22
N GLY A 154 17.11 13.58 -1.26
CA GLY A 154 15.74 13.28 -1.65
C GLY A 154 15.00 12.44 -0.62
N PRO A 155 13.66 12.31 -0.76
CA PRO A 155 12.80 11.61 0.23
C PRO A 155 13.06 10.09 0.32
N GLY A 156 13.99 9.54 -0.46
CA GLY A 156 14.25 8.10 -0.52
C GLY A 156 13.24 7.34 -1.39
N ARG A 157 13.18 6.01 -1.20
CA ARG A 157 12.24 5.16 -1.94
C ARG A 157 10.79 5.50 -1.58
N ARG A 158 9.90 5.46 -2.57
CA ARG A 158 8.46 5.59 -2.36
C ARG A 158 7.91 4.35 -1.63
N GLY A 159 6.81 4.52 -0.90
CA GLY A 159 6.04 3.43 -0.30
C GLY A 159 4.91 2.97 -1.24
N THR A 160 4.82 1.67 -1.50
CA THR A 160 3.80 1.09 -2.38
C THR A 160 3.13 -0.15 -1.76
N ALA A 161 3.09 -1.28 -2.44
CA ALA A 161 2.25 -2.41 -2.06
C ALA A 161 2.76 -3.23 -0.85
N ALA A 162 4.01 -3.03 -0.39
CA ALA A 162 4.46 -3.65 0.85
C ALA A 162 3.70 -3.16 2.10
N VAL A 163 3.03 -2.01 2.01
CA VAL A 163 2.16 -1.51 3.08
C VAL A 163 1.09 -2.54 3.49
N LEU A 164 0.55 -3.31 2.52
CA LEU A 164 -0.39 -4.41 2.79
C LEU A 164 0.20 -5.49 3.68
N ALA A 165 1.45 -5.88 3.44
CA ALA A 165 2.12 -6.88 4.26
C ALA A 165 2.36 -6.37 5.68
N VAL A 166 2.74 -5.09 5.82
CA VAL A 166 2.91 -4.45 7.14
C VAL A 166 1.57 -4.39 7.88
N GLU A 167 0.52 -3.91 7.23
CA GLU A 167 -0.83 -3.82 7.82
C GLU A 167 -1.36 -5.19 8.26
N LYS A 168 -1.20 -6.22 7.40
CA LYS A 168 -1.68 -7.58 7.70
C LYS A 168 -0.89 -8.24 8.84
N ILE A 169 0.43 -8.17 8.78
CA ILE A 169 1.30 -8.85 9.76
C ILE A 169 1.22 -8.14 11.12
N CYS A 170 1.33 -6.81 11.15
CA CYS A 170 1.18 -6.04 12.38
C CYS A 170 -0.25 -6.13 12.95
N GLY A 171 -1.29 -6.13 12.07
CA GLY A 171 -2.66 -6.31 12.49
C GLY A 171 -2.89 -7.63 13.21
N ALA A 172 -2.36 -8.73 12.68
CA ALA A 172 -2.42 -10.04 13.31
C ALA A 172 -1.68 -10.08 14.66
N ALA A 173 -0.46 -9.52 14.73
CA ALA A 173 0.31 -9.47 15.96
C ALA A 173 -0.35 -8.58 17.04
N ALA A 174 -1.00 -7.49 16.64
CA ALA A 174 -1.77 -6.65 17.55
C ALA A 174 -2.99 -7.38 18.13
N GLU A 175 -3.70 -8.18 17.33
CA GLU A 175 -4.81 -9.01 17.83
C GLU A 175 -4.30 -10.10 18.79
N GLU A 176 -3.05 -10.54 18.69
CA GLU A 176 -2.40 -11.45 19.65
C GLU A 176 -1.90 -10.73 20.92
N GLY A 177 -2.02 -9.40 20.99
CA GLY A 177 -1.67 -8.61 22.18
C GLY A 177 -0.22 -8.16 22.23
N ALA A 178 0.50 -8.10 21.09
CA ALA A 178 1.83 -7.52 21.01
C ALA A 178 1.82 -6.06 21.49
N ASP A 179 2.86 -5.63 22.20
CA ASP A 179 3.02 -4.25 22.64
C ASP A 179 3.51 -3.34 21.50
N LEU A 180 3.49 -2.02 21.75
CA LEU A 180 3.77 -1.02 20.73
C LEU A 180 5.18 -1.12 20.16
N ASP A 181 6.18 -1.33 21.01
CA ASP A 181 7.58 -1.43 20.60
C ASP A 181 7.83 -2.70 19.77
N ALA A 182 7.25 -3.82 20.19
CA ALA A 182 7.32 -5.09 19.46
C ALA A 182 6.66 -4.99 18.09
N LEU A 183 5.49 -4.35 18.00
CA LEU A 183 4.80 -4.11 16.75
C LEU A 183 5.59 -3.19 15.81
N ALA A 184 6.14 -2.12 16.34
CA ALA A 184 6.97 -1.21 15.55
C ALA A 184 8.23 -1.91 15.02
N ALA A 185 8.90 -2.71 15.84
CA ALA A 185 10.05 -3.52 15.43
C ALA A 185 9.68 -4.55 14.35
N LEU A 186 8.56 -5.23 14.51
CA LEU A 186 8.02 -6.20 13.53
C LEU A 186 7.71 -5.49 12.19
N GLY A 187 6.97 -4.38 12.23
CA GLY A 187 6.62 -3.62 11.04
C GLY A 187 7.84 -3.08 10.30
N ARG A 188 8.82 -2.52 11.01
CA ARG A 188 10.10 -2.07 10.42
C ARG A 188 10.88 -3.22 9.79
N ARG A 189 10.86 -4.41 10.39
CA ARG A 189 11.47 -5.62 9.82
C ARG A 189 10.80 -6.03 8.51
N VAL A 190 9.47 -6.01 8.45
CA VAL A 190 8.70 -6.34 7.23
C VAL A 190 8.95 -5.29 6.15
N ALA A 191 8.78 -4.00 6.45
CA ALA A 191 8.98 -2.92 5.50
C ALA A 191 10.41 -2.89 4.96
N GLY A 192 11.42 -2.92 5.84
CA GLY A 192 12.83 -2.83 5.46
C GLY A 192 13.33 -3.97 4.56
N ARG A 193 12.65 -5.15 4.61
CA ARG A 193 13.01 -6.32 3.80
C ARG A 193 12.12 -6.51 2.58
N SER A 194 11.05 -5.75 2.42
CA SER A 194 10.17 -5.83 1.26
C SER A 194 10.68 -4.98 0.11
N ARG A 195 10.46 -5.45 -1.12
CA ARG A 195 10.77 -4.67 -2.34
C ARG A 195 9.64 -4.82 -3.34
N SER A 196 9.33 -3.71 -3.99
CA SER A 196 8.29 -3.62 -5.02
C SER A 196 8.82 -2.97 -6.28
N MET A 197 8.21 -3.30 -7.39
CA MET A 197 8.41 -2.64 -8.67
C MET A 197 7.15 -2.75 -9.53
N ALA A 198 6.85 -1.73 -10.33
CA ALA A 198 5.64 -1.65 -11.12
C ALA A 198 5.92 -1.32 -12.58
N LEU A 199 4.98 -1.66 -13.46
CA LEU A 199 4.92 -1.17 -14.84
C LEU A 199 3.48 -0.75 -15.19
N ALA A 200 3.35 0.18 -16.14
CA ALA A 200 2.06 0.57 -16.72
C ALA A 200 2.04 0.36 -18.22
N LEU A 201 0.95 -0.22 -18.69
CA LEU A 201 0.57 -0.35 -20.10
C LEU A 201 -0.23 0.87 -20.58
N THR A 202 -0.98 1.51 -19.68
CA THR A 202 -1.62 2.82 -19.90
C THR A 202 -1.62 3.61 -18.60
N ALA A 203 -1.48 4.93 -18.68
CA ALA A 203 -1.58 5.82 -17.53
C ALA A 203 -3.01 5.92 -17.01
N GLY A 204 -3.15 6.20 -15.71
CA GLY A 204 -4.41 6.56 -15.09
C GLY A 204 -4.86 7.97 -15.46
N THR A 205 -6.15 8.26 -15.23
CA THR A 205 -6.73 9.57 -15.47
C THR A 205 -7.35 10.10 -14.18
N HIS A 206 -6.91 11.28 -13.73
CA HIS A 206 -7.45 11.93 -12.54
C HIS A 206 -8.94 12.27 -12.73
N PRO A 207 -9.80 12.11 -11.71
CA PRO A 207 -11.19 12.52 -11.77
C PRO A 207 -11.32 14.01 -12.13
N GLY A 208 -12.20 14.31 -13.07
CA GLY A 208 -12.36 15.68 -13.61
C GLY A 208 -11.44 16.01 -14.79
N GLU A 209 -10.34 15.28 -14.97
CA GLU A 209 -9.45 15.46 -16.12
C GLU A 209 -9.93 14.71 -17.37
N SER A 210 -9.45 15.15 -18.53
CA SER A 210 -9.76 14.52 -19.82
C SER A 210 -8.57 13.76 -20.42
N LEU A 211 -7.39 14.04 -19.94
CA LEU A 211 -6.13 13.44 -20.41
C LEU A 211 -5.54 12.55 -19.33
N PRO A 212 -4.88 11.46 -19.72
CA PRO A 212 -4.13 10.63 -18.79
C PRO A 212 -2.93 11.41 -18.21
N ALA A 213 -2.42 10.95 -17.05
CA ALA A 213 -1.30 11.57 -16.36
C ALA A 213 -0.02 11.64 -17.23
N PHE A 214 0.16 10.68 -18.13
CA PHE A 214 1.20 10.69 -19.16
C PHE A 214 0.73 9.93 -20.41
N GLU A 215 1.39 10.20 -21.56
CA GLU A 215 1.12 9.52 -22.81
C GLU A 215 2.13 8.40 -23.04
N LEU A 216 1.65 7.26 -23.53
CA LEU A 216 2.46 6.13 -24.00
C LEU A 216 2.15 5.86 -25.48
N GLY A 217 3.17 5.53 -26.26
CA GLY A 217 3.01 4.97 -27.60
C GLY A 217 2.34 3.60 -27.53
N ALA A 218 1.73 3.17 -28.65
CA ALA A 218 1.03 1.88 -28.73
C ALA A 218 1.91 0.65 -28.39
N ASP A 219 3.23 0.79 -28.65
CA ASP A 219 4.21 -0.27 -28.45
C ASP A 219 5.17 0.05 -27.28
N GLU A 220 4.77 0.91 -26.36
CA GLU A 220 5.56 1.33 -25.19
C GLU A 220 4.92 0.89 -23.87
N VAL A 221 5.79 0.62 -22.90
CA VAL A 221 5.45 0.32 -21.51
C VAL A 221 6.25 1.23 -20.60
N GLU A 222 5.63 1.87 -19.64
CA GLU A 222 6.31 2.68 -18.63
C GLU A 222 6.75 1.78 -17.47
N LEU A 223 8.06 1.67 -17.23
CA LEU A 223 8.67 0.85 -16.19
C LEU A 223 8.99 1.70 -14.95
N GLY A 224 8.63 1.23 -13.76
CA GLY A 224 8.91 1.92 -12.49
C GLY A 224 7.91 3.02 -12.17
N VAL A 225 6.66 2.92 -12.64
CA VAL A 225 5.61 3.89 -12.33
C VAL A 225 5.31 3.95 -10.84
N GLY A 226 4.94 5.14 -10.35
CA GLY A 226 4.37 5.32 -9.02
C GLY A 226 2.86 5.10 -9.00
N ILE A 227 2.29 5.15 -7.79
CA ILE A 227 0.85 4.96 -7.58
C ILE A 227 0.03 6.26 -7.69
N HIS A 228 0.66 7.43 -7.79
CA HIS A 228 0.00 8.73 -7.99
C HIS A 228 0.00 9.18 -9.45
N GLY A 229 0.27 8.28 -10.41
CA GLY A 229 0.34 8.61 -11.82
C GLY A 229 1.67 9.27 -12.23
N GLU A 230 2.69 9.21 -11.39
CA GLU A 230 4.03 9.68 -11.76
C GLU A 230 4.62 8.81 -12.87
N ARG A 231 5.36 9.45 -13.77
CA ARG A 231 6.15 8.73 -14.76
C ARG A 231 7.06 7.72 -14.07
N GLY A 232 7.27 6.63 -14.77
CA GLY A 232 8.26 5.64 -14.39
C GLY A 232 9.67 6.13 -14.66
N ARG A 233 10.59 5.23 -14.47
CA ARG A 233 12.01 5.42 -14.63
C ARG A 233 12.45 5.37 -16.08
N SER A 234 11.81 4.51 -16.89
CA SER A 234 12.16 4.31 -18.29
C SER A 234 10.98 3.76 -19.08
N ARG A 235 11.05 3.94 -20.39
CA ARG A 235 10.16 3.30 -21.34
C ARG A 235 10.85 2.12 -21.98
N VAL A 236 10.11 1.03 -22.09
CA VAL A 236 10.55 -0.19 -22.75
C VAL A 236 9.54 -0.57 -23.84
N PRO A 237 9.96 -1.31 -24.88
CA PRO A 237 9.01 -1.83 -25.85
C PRO A 237 8.01 -2.77 -25.23
N LEU A 238 6.77 -2.76 -25.73
CA LEU A 238 5.78 -3.77 -25.40
C LEU A 238 6.30 -5.16 -25.79
N ALA A 239 6.23 -6.09 -24.83
CA ALA A 239 6.75 -7.43 -24.96
C ALA A 239 5.77 -8.46 -24.37
N SER A 240 6.13 -9.73 -24.36
CA SER A 240 5.32 -10.77 -23.72
C SER A 240 5.22 -10.54 -22.20
N ALA A 241 4.16 -11.06 -21.57
CA ALA A 241 4.00 -10.96 -20.12
C ALA A 241 5.20 -11.56 -19.37
N ASP A 242 5.74 -12.72 -19.82
CA ASP A 242 6.90 -13.35 -19.19
C ASP A 242 8.14 -12.41 -19.24
N GLU A 243 8.37 -11.70 -20.34
CA GLU A 243 9.47 -10.72 -20.48
C GLU A 243 9.23 -9.48 -19.60
N LEU A 244 8.03 -8.89 -19.63
CA LEU A 244 7.71 -7.72 -18.82
C LEU A 244 7.78 -8.01 -17.32
N ILE A 245 7.28 -9.15 -16.86
CA ILE A 245 7.39 -9.54 -15.46
C ILE A 245 8.83 -9.84 -15.05
N THR A 246 9.66 -10.32 -15.97
CA THR A 246 11.10 -10.48 -15.72
C THR A 246 11.77 -9.15 -15.39
N LEU A 247 11.42 -8.06 -16.09
CA LEU A 247 11.93 -6.71 -15.80
C LEU A 247 11.56 -6.20 -14.40
N LEU A 248 10.46 -6.69 -13.83
CA LEU A 248 10.08 -6.35 -12.45
C LEU A 248 10.78 -7.24 -11.43
N VAL A 249 10.79 -8.55 -11.66
CA VAL A 249 11.17 -9.54 -10.63
C VAL A 249 12.68 -9.69 -10.47
N GLU A 250 13.44 -9.64 -11.56
CA GLU A 250 14.90 -9.83 -11.48
C GLU A 250 15.58 -8.77 -10.60
N PRO A 251 15.30 -7.45 -10.74
CA PRO A 251 15.88 -6.45 -9.84
C PRO A 251 15.48 -6.64 -8.37
N LEU A 252 14.24 -7.10 -8.10
CA LEU A 252 13.79 -7.40 -6.76
C LEU A 252 14.61 -8.56 -6.14
N LEU A 253 14.82 -9.64 -6.89
CA LEU A 253 15.60 -10.79 -6.44
C LEU A 253 17.08 -10.44 -6.22
N GLU A 254 17.65 -9.62 -7.11
CA GLU A 254 19.03 -9.14 -6.98
C GLU A 254 19.22 -8.26 -5.75
N THR A 255 18.27 -7.37 -5.46
CA THR A 255 18.32 -6.49 -4.28
C THR A 255 18.11 -7.27 -2.98
N LEU A 256 17.20 -8.23 -2.97
CA LEU A 256 16.89 -9.02 -1.77
C LEU A 256 17.99 -10.02 -1.38
N GLN A 257 18.83 -10.47 -2.32
CA GLN A 257 19.99 -11.37 -2.10
C GLN A 257 19.66 -12.59 -1.24
N LEU A 258 18.51 -13.22 -1.48
CA LEU A 258 18.04 -14.34 -0.67
C LEU A 258 18.83 -15.63 -0.94
N SER A 259 19.09 -16.40 0.10
CA SER A 259 19.72 -17.70 -0.01
C SER A 259 18.79 -18.73 -0.66
N ARG A 260 19.35 -19.72 -1.39
CA ARG A 260 18.55 -20.83 -1.93
C ARG A 260 17.74 -21.49 -0.82
N GLY A 261 16.48 -21.80 -1.12
CA GLY A 261 15.56 -22.38 -0.16
C GLY A 261 14.83 -21.35 0.73
N SER A 262 15.16 -20.06 0.67
CA SER A 262 14.38 -19.02 1.35
C SER A 262 12.97 -18.92 0.79
N GLY A 263 12.00 -18.58 1.64
CA GLY A 263 10.61 -18.34 1.28
C GLY A 263 10.32 -16.85 1.06
N VAL A 264 9.36 -16.58 0.20
CA VAL A 264 8.79 -15.25 0.02
C VAL A 264 7.26 -15.31 -0.02
N ILE A 265 6.62 -14.25 0.45
CA ILE A 265 5.23 -13.91 0.13
C ILE A 265 5.31 -13.01 -1.11
N ALA A 266 4.54 -13.35 -2.15
CA ALA A 266 4.48 -12.57 -3.39
C ALA A 266 3.13 -11.88 -3.51
N ILE A 267 3.13 -10.54 -3.65
CA ILE A 267 1.95 -9.75 -3.95
C ILE A 267 2.00 -9.38 -5.43
N VAL A 268 1.03 -9.82 -6.21
CA VAL A 268 0.86 -9.45 -7.63
C VAL A 268 -0.37 -8.58 -7.72
N ASN A 269 -0.13 -7.28 -7.86
CA ASN A 269 -1.14 -6.26 -7.66
C ASN A 269 -1.44 -5.51 -8.96
N GLY A 270 -2.72 -5.51 -9.37
CA GLY A 270 -3.20 -4.71 -10.48
C GLY A 270 -3.34 -3.24 -10.10
N LEU A 271 -2.98 -2.35 -11.03
CA LEU A 271 -2.97 -0.90 -10.78
C LEU A 271 -4.34 -0.22 -11.00
N GLY A 272 -5.40 -0.99 -11.28
CA GLY A 272 -6.79 -0.50 -11.36
C GLY A 272 -7.59 -1.17 -12.47
N SER A 273 -7.21 -1.00 -13.73
CA SER A 273 -7.95 -1.59 -14.85
C SER A 273 -7.42 -2.94 -15.36
N THR A 274 -6.38 -3.48 -14.72
CA THR A 274 -5.85 -4.82 -15.03
C THR A 274 -6.79 -5.90 -14.53
N TYR A 275 -7.28 -6.74 -15.40
CA TYR A 275 -8.29 -7.75 -15.06
C TYR A 275 -7.65 -9.06 -14.55
N PRO A 276 -8.42 -9.92 -13.81
CA PRO A 276 -7.86 -11.08 -13.12
C PRO A 276 -7.09 -12.07 -13.99
N LEU A 277 -7.47 -12.28 -15.25
CA LEU A 277 -6.74 -13.19 -16.14
C LEU A 277 -5.29 -12.73 -16.37
N GLU A 278 -5.07 -11.42 -16.57
CA GLU A 278 -3.72 -10.87 -16.73
C GLU A 278 -2.89 -11.01 -15.43
N LEU A 279 -3.51 -10.75 -14.28
CA LEU A 279 -2.85 -10.91 -12.98
C LEU A 279 -2.44 -12.36 -12.72
N HIS A 280 -3.23 -13.34 -13.14
CA HIS A 280 -2.88 -14.76 -13.03
C HIS A 280 -1.74 -15.14 -13.99
N VAL A 281 -1.66 -14.54 -15.18
CA VAL A 281 -0.50 -14.71 -16.08
C VAL A 281 0.75 -14.14 -15.44
N ALA A 282 0.66 -12.93 -14.86
CA ALA A 282 1.77 -12.31 -14.13
C ALA A 282 2.20 -13.16 -12.93
N ALA A 283 1.27 -13.65 -12.11
CA ALA A 283 1.57 -14.52 -10.97
C ALA A 283 2.29 -15.80 -11.38
N ARG A 284 1.89 -16.42 -12.50
CA ARG A 284 2.60 -17.58 -13.07
C ARG A 284 4.04 -17.23 -13.43
N ALA A 285 4.28 -16.08 -14.06
CA ALA A 285 5.64 -15.63 -14.40
C ALA A 285 6.47 -15.37 -13.14
N VAL A 286 5.93 -14.67 -12.13
CA VAL A 286 6.57 -14.46 -10.82
C VAL A 286 6.97 -15.79 -10.18
N HIS A 287 6.05 -16.77 -10.13
CA HIS A 287 6.35 -18.09 -9.57
C HIS A 287 7.54 -18.75 -10.26
N ARG A 288 7.57 -18.75 -11.60
CA ARG A 288 8.65 -19.36 -12.39
C ARG A 288 10.00 -18.70 -12.15
N LEU A 289 10.03 -17.36 -12.08
CA LEU A 289 11.26 -16.60 -11.83
C LEU A 289 11.80 -16.87 -10.41
N VAL A 290 10.96 -16.75 -9.41
CA VAL A 290 11.33 -17.01 -8.00
C VAL A 290 11.83 -18.43 -7.81
N THR A 291 11.08 -19.43 -8.30
CA THR A 291 11.48 -20.84 -8.17
C THR A 291 12.70 -21.21 -9.02
N GLY A 292 12.87 -20.58 -10.18
CA GLY A 292 14.06 -20.71 -11.02
C GLY A 292 15.35 -20.25 -10.32
N ARG A 293 15.27 -19.29 -9.39
CA ARG A 293 16.38 -18.88 -8.52
C ARG A 293 16.57 -19.79 -7.29
N GLY A 294 15.75 -20.85 -7.17
CA GLY A 294 15.81 -21.82 -6.07
C GLY A 294 15.20 -21.32 -4.77
N LEU A 295 14.33 -20.32 -4.85
CA LEU A 295 13.52 -19.81 -3.74
C LEU A 295 12.14 -20.48 -3.73
N ARG A 296 11.35 -20.27 -2.67
CA ARG A 296 9.97 -20.76 -2.57
C ARG A 296 9.01 -19.59 -2.49
N VAL A 297 7.92 -19.65 -3.27
CA VAL A 297 6.77 -18.77 -3.04
C VAL A 297 5.86 -19.47 -2.04
N GLU A 298 5.90 -19.03 -0.80
CA GLU A 298 5.12 -19.63 0.29
C GLU A 298 3.65 -19.20 0.24
N ARG A 299 3.39 -17.93 -0.13
CA ARG A 299 2.04 -17.39 -0.26
C ARG A 299 1.97 -16.44 -1.45
N PHE A 300 0.79 -16.39 -2.06
CA PHE A 300 0.42 -15.38 -3.03
C PHE A 300 -0.74 -14.52 -2.52
N LEU A 301 -0.68 -13.22 -2.83
CA LEU A 301 -1.82 -12.34 -2.84
C LEU A 301 -1.93 -11.77 -4.26
N VAL A 302 -3.01 -12.08 -4.97
CA VAL A 302 -3.22 -11.68 -6.38
C VAL A 302 -4.54 -10.95 -6.52
N GLY A 303 -4.50 -9.70 -6.95
CA GLY A 303 -5.68 -8.85 -7.11
C GLY A 303 -5.31 -7.38 -7.22
N SER A 304 -6.29 -6.50 -7.24
CA SER A 304 -6.08 -5.05 -7.26
C SER A 304 -6.33 -4.50 -5.85
N TYR A 305 -5.28 -4.25 -5.11
CA TYR A 305 -5.31 -3.87 -3.69
C TYR A 305 -4.67 -2.51 -3.41
N VAL A 306 -3.73 -2.10 -4.26
CA VAL A 306 -3.06 -0.78 -4.24
C VAL A 306 -3.10 -0.27 -5.67
N THR A 307 -4.14 0.50 -5.98
CA THR A 307 -4.40 0.94 -7.36
C THR A 307 -3.86 2.34 -7.61
N SER A 308 -3.93 2.79 -8.85
CA SER A 308 -3.69 4.16 -9.28
C SER A 308 -4.84 4.55 -10.20
N LEU A 309 -6.04 4.73 -9.60
CA LEU A 309 -7.29 4.97 -10.31
C LEU A 309 -7.57 3.85 -11.34
N ASP A 310 -7.55 4.20 -12.61
CA ASP A 310 -7.84 3.32 -13.73
C ASP A 310 -6.59 2.94 -14.54
N MET A 311 -5.39 3.09 -13.97
CA MET A 311 -4.14 2.70 -14.61
C MET A 311 -4.17 1.22 -15.00
N HIS A 312 -3.82 0.90 -16.24
CA HIS A 312 -3.61 -0.48 -16.66
C HIS A 312 -2.14 -0.85 -16.47
N GLY A 313 -1.88 -1.71 -15.52
CA GLY A 313 -0.52 -2.11 -15.17
C GLY A 313 -0.49 -3.07 -14.00
N VAL A 314 0.69 -3.46 -13.61
CA VAL A 314 0.92 -4.41 -12.53
C VAL A 314 2.11 -4.02 -11.69
N SER A 315 2.01 -4.21 -10.37
CA SER A 315 3.15 -4.20 -9.47
C SER A 315 3.40 -5.59 -8.88
N VAL A 316 4.67 -5.88 -8.62
CA VAL A 316 5.11 -7.09 -7.92
C VAL A 316 5.83 -6.66 -6.66
N THR A 317 5.42 -7.23 -5.53
CA THR A 317 6.09 -7.08 -4.25
C THR A 317 6.56 -8.43 -3.76
N LEU A 318 7.82 -8.51 -3.34
CA LEU A 318 8.38 -9.69 -2.69
C LEU A 318 8.70 -9.36 -1.23
N VAL A 319 8.12 -10.14 -0.32
CA VAL A 319 8.34 -10.05 1.13
C VAL A 319 9.04 -11.32 1.57
N PRO A 320 10.32 -11.28 1.96
CA PRO A 320 11.02 -12.43 2.53
C PRO A 320 10.29 -12.95 3.77
N SER A 321 10.04 -14.25 3.83
CA SER A 321 9.24 -14.85 4.87
C SER A 321 10.07 -15.81 5.75
N ASP A 322 9.63 -15.94 6.98
CA ASP A 322 10.01 -16.95 7.96
C ASP A 322 8.75 -17.53 8.61
N ASP A 323 8.89 -18.48 9.50
CA ASP A 323 7.76 -19.18 10.13
C ASP A 323 6.85 -18.21 10.91
N GLU A 324 7.43 -17.19 11.58
CA GLU A 324 6.66 -16.18 12.32
C GLU A 324 5.82 -15.33 11.35
N LEU A 325 6.43 -14.79 10.29
CA LEU A 325 5.74 -13.97 9.31
C LEU A 325 4.65 -14.74 8.57
N LEU A 326 4.89 -16.03 8.26
CA LEU A 326 3.87 -16.88 7.64
C LEU A 326 2.69 -17.14 8.57
N ARG A 327 2.95 -17.42 9.85
CA ARG A 327 1.91 -17.60 10.86
C ARG A 327 1.03 -16.34 11.01
N LEU A 328 1.65 -15.17 11.07
CA LEU A 328 0.94 -13.89 11.17
C LEU A 328 0.21 -13.52 9.87
N TRP A 329 0.79 -13.86 8.72
CA TRP A 329 0.13 -13.70 7.43
C TRP A 329 -1.12 -14.57 7.31
N ASP A 330 -1.03 -15.83 7.73
CA ASP A 330 -2.12 -16.80 7.67
C ASP A 330 -3.17 -16.61 8.79
N ALA A 331 -2.90 -15.74 9.78
CA ALA A 331 -3.84 -15.44 10.86
C ALA A 331 -5.16 -14.86 10.31
N PRO A 332 -6.29 -15.12 10.97
CA PRO A 332 -7.60 -14.65 10.49
C PRO A 332 -7.63 -13.16 10.23
N VAL A 333 -8.28 -12.77 9.15
CA VAL A 333 -8.53 -11.37 8.78
C VAL A 333 -9.97 -11.21 8.30
N ARG A 334 -10.61 -10.13 8.68
CA ARG A 334 -11.95 -9.77 8.24
C ARG A 334 -12.07 -8.28 8.02
N THR A 335 -11.95 -7.88 6.78
CA THR A 335 -12.10 -6.49 6.29
C THR A 335 -12.98 -6.48 5.04
N PRO A 336 -13.45 -5.34 4.54
CA PRO A 336 -14.15 -5.28 3.25
C PRO A 336 -13.38 -5.88 2.09
N ALA A 337 -12.06 -5.72 2.04
CA ALA A 337 -11.23 -6.14 0.91
C ALA A 337 -10.55 -7.51 1.10
N LEU A 338 -10.38 -7.98 2.34
CA LEU A 338 -9.73 -9.26 2.64
C LEU A 338 -10.48 -10.04 3.71
N THR A 339 -10.66 -11.34 3.46
CA THR A 339 -11.23 -12.28 4.43
C THR A 339 -10.63 -13.67 4.20
N TRP A 340 -10.01 -14.25 5.22
CA TRP A 340 -9.58 -15.64 5.30
C TRP A 340 -9.45 -16.15 6.74
#